data_6d48ea4d6e1779f42e54a3ed0d314161
#
_entry.id   6d48ea4d6e1779f42e54a3ed0d314161
#
_cell.length_a   1.000
_cell.length_b   1.000
_cell.length_c   1.000
_cell.angle_alpha   90.00
_cell.angle_beta   90.00
_cell.angle_gamma   90.00
#
_symmetry.space_group_name_H-M   'P 1'
#
loop_
_entity.id
_entity.type
_entity.pdbx_description
1 polymer ?
#
loop_
_entity_poly.entity_id
_entity_poly.type
_entity_poly.pdbx_seq_one_letter_code
_entity_poly.pdbx_strand_id
1 'polypeptide(L)'
;PTGRLVDPRVIDAAACRCEQVGALLVVDECFLGFAPDARERSVAARAACSRHVAVLSAFTKLYGMAGLRLGYLISGNTQLIEGIRRAGQAWPVSSVAEAAGIAALEDVEYVSRTRDVLAGERAWLSHELSSLGLSVVPSDANFLLVRTPAKDIPERLYKQGVLVRTCDSFSVLSRFWCRVAVRTRKENARLAMAFSRALRAEGASGEGEPDERGGASCSDAMAGADGRGPAKEVDTRG
;
A
#
# COMPACT_ATOMS: atom_id res chain seq x y z
N PRO A 1 -1.94 -0.86 -3.90
CA PRO A 1 -0.70 -1.45 -4.41
C PRO A 1 0.30 -0.43 -4.94
N THR A 2 -0.14 0.80 -5.21
CA THR A 2 0.68 1.87 -5.83
C THR A 2 1.66 2.52 -4.85
N GLY A 3 1.38 2.51 -3.56
CA GLY A 3 2.14 3.24 -2.54
C GLY A 3 1.83 4.74 -2.50
N ARG A 4 0.83 5.22 -3.24
CA ARG A 4 0.42 6.63 -3.25
C ARG A 4 -0.55 6.93 -2.13
N LEU A 5 -0.45 8.11 -1.59
CA LEU A 5 -1.43 8.65 -0.64
C LEU A 5 -2.72 9.02 -1.36
N VAL A 6 -3.84 8.76 -0.71
CA VAL A 6 -5.15 9.25 -1.15
C VAL A 6 -5.27 10.74 -0.81
N ASP A 7 -5.90 11.52 -1.71
CA ASP A 7 -6.21 12.92 -1.42
C ASP A 7 -7.14 13.00 -0.19
N PRO A 8 -6.83 13.78 0.83
CA PRO A 8 -7.67 13.93 2.01
C PRO A 8 -9.12 14.30 1.69
N ARG A 9 -9.34 15.10 0.64
CA ARG A 9 -10.70 15.50 0.21
C ARG A 9 -11.54 14.30 -0.25
N VAL A 10 -10.92 13.29 -0.84
CA VAL A 10 -11.61 12.05 -1.24
C VAL A 10 -12.03 11.26 0.00
N ILE A 11 -11.16 11.18 1.01
CA ILE A 11 -11.47 10.51 2.28
C ILE A 11 -12.60 11.25 3.01
N ASP A 12 -12.55 12.57 3.04
CA ASP A 12 -13.59 13.40 3.66
C ASP A 12 -14.94 13.24 2.97
N ALA A 13 -14.97 13.28 1.64
CA ALA A 13 -16.20 13.07 0.87
C ALA A 13 -16.79 11.66 1.11
N ALA A 14 -15.91 10.63 1.13
CA ALA A 14 -16.33 9.26 1.43
C ALA A 14 -16.89 9.13 2.85
N ALA A 15 -16.24 9.76 3.85
CA ALA A 15 -16.70 9.75 5.23
C ALA A 15 -18.08 10.42 5.38
N CYS A 16 -18.29 11.61 4.78
CA CYS A 16 -19.58 12.28 4.77
C CYS A 16 -20.65 11.43 4.10
N ARG A 17 -20.31 10.74 3.00
CA ARG A 17 -21.27 9.86 2.34
C ARG A 17 -21.62 8.65 3.20
N CYS A 18 -20.65 8.03 3.86
CA CYS A 18 -20.91 6.93 4.79
C CYS A 18 -21.81 7.33 5.95
N GLU A 19 -21.62 8.52 6.51
CA GLU A 19 -22.50 9.08 7.55
C GLU A 19 -23.94 9.23 7.05
N GLN A 20 -24.15 9.75 5.83
CA GLN A 20 -25.49 9.95 5.25
C GLN A 20 -26.25 8.65 5.01
N VAL A 21 -25.56 7.57 4.65
CA VAL A 21 -26.20 6.28 4.29
C VAL A 21 -26.09 5.23 5.41
N GLY A 22 -25.54 5.58 6.57
CA GLY A 22 -25.37 4.66 7.69
C GLY A 22 -24.32 3.57 7.45
N ALA A 23 -23.38 3.77 6.50
CA ALA A 23 -22.29 2.86 6.24
C ALA A 23 -21.08 3.14 7.14
N LEU A 24 -20.12 2.22 7.16
CA LEU A 24 -18.83 2.37 7.85
C LEU A 24 -17.70 2.53 6.82
N LEU A 25 -16.96 3.63 6.90
CA LEU A 25 -15.70 3.80 6.19
C LEU A 25 -14.55 3.26 7.04
N VAL A 26 -13.80 2.31 6.51
CA VAL A 26 -12.56 1.82 7.13
C VAL A 26 -11.37 2.36 6.34
N VAL A 27 -10.50 3.14 7.00
CA VAL A 27 -9.30 3.71 6.41
C VAL A 27 -8.08 2.94 6.93
N ASP A 28 -7.33 2.31 6.02
CA ASP A 28 -6.08 1.62 6.37
C ASP A 28 -4.91 2.61 6.30
N GLU A 29 -4.40 2.99 7.47
CA GLU A 29 -3.26 3.89 7.63
C GLU A 29 -1.94 3.14 7.91
N CYS A 30 -1.86 1.82 7.69
CA CYS A 30 -0.65 1.04 8.00
C CYS A 30 0.63 1.53 7.31
N PHE A 31 0.51 2.23 6.19
CA PHE A 31 1.64 2.81 5.46
C PHE A 31 1.73 4.34 5.58
N LEU A 32 0.72 5.00 6.14
CA LEU A 32 0.68 6.46 6.25
C LEU A 32 1.88 7.02 7.01
N GLY A 33 2.34 6.31 8.03
CA GLY A 33 3.46 6.75 8.87
C GLY A 33 4.79 7.00 8.13
N PHE A 34 4.95 6.53 6.88
CA PHE A 34 6.11 6.84 6.05
C PHE A 34 6.05 8.21 5.37
N ALA A 35 4.87 8.83 5.31
CA ALA A 35 4.73 10.18 4.76
C ALA A 35 5.23 11.23 5.74
N PRO A 36 5.88 12.31 5.26
CA PRO A 36 6.36 13.39 6.13
C PRO A 36 5.22 14.11 6.86
N ASP A 37 4.09 14.27 6.19
CA ASP A 37 2.86 14.94 6.67
C ASP A 37 1.80 13.93 7.18
N ALA A 38 2.26 12.76 7.70
CA ALA A 38 1.38 11.68 8.14
C ALA A 38 0.38 12.11 9.22
N ARG A 39 0.80 13.01 10.13
CA ARG A 39 -0.04 13.48 11.22
C ARG A 39 -1.21 14.32 10.72
N GLU A 40 -0.95 15.20 9.77
CA GLU A 40 -1.94 16.08 9.14
C GLU A 40 -2.93 15.32 8.25
N ARG A 41 -2.47 14.21 7.66
CA ARG A 41 -3.29 13.36 6.77
C ARG A 41 -4.10 12.30 7.51
N SER A 42 -3.71 11.97 8.73
CA SER A 42 -4.41 10.94 9.50
C SER A 42 -5.83 11.37 9.83
N VAL A 43 -6.78 10.47 9.59
CA VAL A 43 -8.18 10.66 9.99
C VAL A 43 -8.50 10.05 11.36
N ALA A 44 -7.48 9.71 12.14
CA ALA A 44 -7.63 9.10 13.47
C ALA A 44 -8.46 9.97 14.43
N ALA A 45 -8.26 11.31 14.42
CA ALA A 45 -9.04 12.24 15.24
C ALA A 45 -10.52 12.22 14.85
N ARG A 46 -10.85 12.21 13.55
CA ARG A 46 -12.22 12.07 13.07
C ARG A 46 -12.80 10.69 13.45
N ALA A 47 -12.04 9.63 13.26
CA ALA A 47 -12.47 8.27 13.60
C ALA A 47 -12.81 8.14 15.08
N ALA A 48 -12.03 8.75 15.98
CA ALA A 48 -12.29 8.73 17.41
C ALA A 48 -13.64 9.38 17.82
N CYS A 49 -14.14 10.31 17.00
CA CYS A 49 -15.41 11.03 17.24
C CYS A 49 -16.57 10.56 16.36
N SER A 50 -16.34 9.70 15.36
CA SER A 50 -17.35 9.24 14.39
C SER A 50 -17.77 7.79 14.64
N ARG A 51 -19.06 7.51 14.46
CA ARG A 51 -19.59 6.15 14.43
C ARG A 51 -19.45 5.49 13.05
N HIS A 52 -19.13 6.27 12.03
CA HIS A 52 -19.10 5.88 10.63
C HIS A 52 -17.68 5.86 10.04
N VAL A 53 -16.66 6.12 10.86
CA VAL A 53 -15.26 6.04 10.44
C VAL A 53 -14.47 5.17 11.41
N ALA A 54 -13.64 4.30 10.87
CA ALA A 54 -12.66 3.52 11.62
C ALA A 54 -11.30 3.61 10.92
N VAL A 55 -10.23 3.74 11.70
CA VAL A 55 -8.85 3.71 11.23
C VAL A 55 -8.19 2.42 11.67
N LEU A 56 -7.54 1.73 10.73
CA LEU A 56 -6.64 0.61 11.01
C LEU A 56 -5.20 1.08 10.88
N SER A 57 -4.35 0.73 11.83
CA SER A 57 -2.92 0.95 11.74
C SER A 57 -2.14 -0.16 12.42
N ALA A 58 -0.83 -0.23 12.16
CA ALA A 58 0.00 -1.31 12.67
C ALA A 58 1.46 -0.90 12.84
N PHE A 59 2.11 -1.53 13.81
CA PHE A 59 3.55 -1.39 14.07
C PHE A 59 4.41 -2.23 13.11
N THR A 60 3.79 -3.09 12.31
CA THR A 60 4.46 -4.07 11.44
C THR A 60 5.33 -3.46 10.36
N LYS A 61 5.02 -2.24 9.90
CA LYS A 61 5.69 -1.60 8.76
C LYS A 61 6.70 -0.55 9.23
N LEU A 62 6.24 0.57 9.76
CA LEU A 62 7.08 1.70 10.14
C LEU A 62 8.11 1.29 11.20
N TYR A 63 7.70 0.56 12.21
CA TYR A 63 8.59 0.12 13.31
C TYR A 63 9.26 -1.23 13.07
N GLY A 64 9.07 -1.86 11.91
CA GLY A 64 9.71 -3.13 11.57
C GLY A 64 9.27 -4.34 12.43
N MET A 65 8.17 -4.24 13.17
CA MET A 65 7.72 -5.24 14.15
C MET A 65 6.77 -6.29 13.55
N ALA A 66 7.04 -6.78 12.35
CA ALA A 66 6.14 -7.71 11.67
C ALA A 66 5.90 -9.01 12.46
N GLY A 67 6.91 -9.52 13.18
CA GLY A 67 6.83 -10.74 13.99
C GLY A 67 6.00 -10.61 15.26
N LEU A 68 5.87 -9.42 15.84
CA LEU A 68 5.13 -9.17 17.08
C LEU A 68 3.62 -9.09 16.90
N ARG A 69 3.14 -8.99 15.68
CA ARG A 69 1.69 -8.99 15.33
C ARG A 69 0.90 -7.90 16.06
N LEU A 70 1.45 -6.68 16.19
CA LEU A 70 0.84 -5.55 16.88
C LEU A 70 0.20 -4.59 15.87
N GLY A 71 -1.04 -4.22 16.12
CA GLY A 71 -1.83 -3.23 15.39
C GLY A 71 -2.97 -2.72 16.23
N TYR A 72 -3.66 -1.72 15.75
CA TYR A 72 -4.78 -1.11 16.47
C TYR A 72 -5.86 -0.60 15.51
N LEU A 73 -7.06 -0.43 16.08
CA LEU A 73 -8.21 0.19 15.43
C LEU A 73 -8.68 1.35 16.29
N ILE A 74 -8.98 2.48 15.65
CA ILE A 74 -9.57 3.67 16.29
C ILE A 74 -10.94 3.90 15.69
N SER A 75 -11.96 4.03 16.53
CA SER A 75 -13.33 4.40 16.13
C SER A 75 -14.12 4.91 17.33
N GLY A 76 -14.98 5.90 17.14
CA GLY A 76 -16.00 6.33 18.11
C GLY A 76 -17.22 5.40 18.16
N ASN A 77 -17.27 4.36 17.34
CA ASN A 77 -18.33 3.36 17.34
C ASN A 77 -18.06 2.28 18.39
N THR A 78 -18.55 2.50 19.61
CA THR A 78 -18.36 1.57 20.74
C THR A 78 -18.96 0.20 20.47
N GLN A 79 -20.09 0.12 19.77
CA GLN A 79 -20.73 -1.16 19.40
C GLN A 79 -19.84 -1.98 18.46
N LEU A 80 -19.19 -1.31 17.47
CA LEU A 80 -18.21 -1.94 16.59
C LEU A 80 -17.02 -2.49 17.40
N ILE A 81 -16.44 -1.66 18.29
CA ILE A 81 -15.30 -2.05 19.12
C ILE A 81 -15.64 -3.26 20.00
N GLU A 82 -16.80 -3.24 20.67
CA GLU A 82 -17.25 -4.37 21.48
C GLU A 82 -17.53 -5.62 20.64
N GLY A 83 -18.12 -5.46 19.44
CA GLY A 83 -18.34 -6.56 18.51
C GLY A 83 -17.03 -7.23 18.10
N ILE A 84 -16.00 -6.43 17.75
CA ILE A 84 -14.67 -6.92 17.40
C ILE A 84 -14.03 -7.64 18.60
N ARG A 85 -14.12 -7.08 19.82
CA ARG A 85 -13.58 -7.72 21.04
C ARG A 85 -14.23 -9.08 21.30
N ARG A 86 -15.54 -9.19 21.14
CA ARG A 86 -16.26 -10.45 21.34
C ARG A 86 -15.95 -11.51 20.27
N ALA A 87 -15.71 -11.07 19.03
CA ALA A 87 -15.35 -11.97 17.94
C ALA A 87 -13.88 -12.38 17.95
N GLY A 88 -13.03 -11.63 18.67
CA GLY A 88 -11.60 -11.87 18.78
C GLY A 88 -11.24 -12.93 19.80
N GLN A 89 -9.94 -13.20 19.89
CA GLN A 89 -9.40 -14.09 20.93
C GLN A 89 -9.32 -13.37 22.29
N ALA A 90 -9.34 -14.13 23.38
CA ALA A 90 -9.33 -13.59 24.74
C ALA A 90 -8.09 -12.74 25.06
N TRP A 91 -6.94 -13.10 24.50
CA TRP A 91 -5.65 -12.44 24.69
C TRP A 91 -5.08 -11.99 23.34
N PRO A 92 -5.57 -10.87 22.77
CA PRO A 92 -5.25 -10.47 21.39
C PRO A 92 -3.83 -9.93 21.24
N VAL A 93 -3.22 -9.41 22.30
CA VAL A 93 -1.88 -8.81 22.32
C VAL A 93 -1.02 -9.50 23.37
N SER A 94 0.17 -9.93 22.99
CA SER A 94 1.15 -10.48 23.93
C SER A 94 1.81 -9.36 24.74
N SER A 95 2.23 -9.65 25.98
CA SER A 95 2.95 -8.68 26.81
C SER A 95 4.25 -8.16 26.17
N VAL A 96 4.92 -9.02 25.40
CA VAL A 96 6.12 -8.61 24.64
C VAL A 96 5.78 -7.61 23.54
N ALA A 97 4.67 -7.83 22.80
CA ALA A 97 4.22 -6.90 21.77
C ALA A 97 3.79 -5.57 22.38
N GLU A 98 3.10 -5.58 23.53
CA GLU A 98 2.67 -4.39 24.24
C GLU A 98 3.87 -3.57 24.71
N ALA A 99 4.83 -4.16 25.39
CA ALA A 99 6.05 -3.49 25.86
C ALA A 99 6.86 -2.89 24.71
N ALA A 100 7.02 -3.65 23.61
CA ALA A 100 7.71 -3.15 22.42
C ALA A 100 6.95 -2.00 21.72
N GLY A 101 5.61 -2.08 21.70
CA GLY A 101 4.78 -1.02 21.14
C GLY A 101 4.87 0.29 21.92
N ILE A 102 4.86 0.25 23.24
CA ILE A 102 5.04 1.41 24.12
C ILE A 102 6.39 2.05 23.85
N ALA A 103 7.49 1.27 23.90
CA ALA A 103 8.84 1.76 23.63
C ALA A 103 8.97 2.39 22.22
N ALA A 104 8.31 1.78 21.22
CA ALA A 104 8.33 2.29 19.85
C ALA A 104 7.62 3.65 19.70
N LEU A 105 6.55 3.89 20.45
CA LEU A 105 5.84 5.17 20.42
C LEU A 105 6.64 6.32 21.06
N GLU A 106 7.54 6.00 21.96
CA GLU A 106 8.44 6.95 22.62
C GLU A 106 9.66 7.32 21.76
N ASP A 107 10.03 6.46 20.80
CA ASP A 107 11.19 6.67 19.91
C ASP A 107 10.80 7.52 18.67
N VAL A 108 10.59 8.81 18.89
CA VAL A 108 10.25 9.77 17.82
C VAL A 108 11.41 9.99 16.85
N GLU A 109 12.66 9.83 17.30
CA GLU A 109 13.85 9.97 16.47
C GLU A 109 13.95 8.84 15.44
N TYR A 110 13.61 7.62 15.84
CA TYR A 110 13.54 6.48 14.91
C TYR A 110 12.61 6.76 13.73
N VAL A 111 11.43 7.32 13.99
CA VAL A 111 10.44 7.63 12.95
C VAL A 111 10.98 8.68 11.98
N SER A 112 11.55 9.77 12.48
CA SER A 112 12.14 10.84 11.66
C SER A 112 13.27 10.29 10.79
N ARG A 113 14.24 9.63 11.39
CA ARG A 113 15.38 9.03 10.69
C ARG A 113 14.93 8.00 9.63
N THR A 114 13.92 7.18 9.94
CA THR A 114 13.38 6.21 8.99
C THR A 114 12.77 6.89 7.76
N ARG A 115 12.03 7.99 7.95
CA ARG A 115 11.46 8.77 6.85
C ARG A 115 12.54 9.36 5.96
N ASP A 116 13.56 9.98 6.55
CA ASP A 116 14.67 10.62 5.82
C ASP A 116 15.44 9.60 4.98
N VAL A 117 15.82 8.48 5.58
CA VAL A 117 16.51 7.38 4.87
C VAL A 117 15.65 6.85 3.74
N LEU A 118 14.38 6.56 3.99
CA LEU A 118 13.47 6.04 2.96
C LEU A 118 13.24 7.03 1.84
N ALA A 119 13.11 8.32 2.11
CA ALA A 119 12.93 9.33 1.07
C ALA A 119 14.12 9.34 0.11
N GLY A 120 15.36 9.34 0.63
CA GLY A 120 16.57 9.30 -0.17
C GLY A 120 16.74 8.00 -0.95
N GLU A 121 16.51 6.86 -0.30
CA GLU A 121 16.65 5.56 -0.94
C GLU A 121 15.55 5.29 -1.98
N ARG A 122 14.32 5.75 -1.74
CA ARG A 122 13.22 5.65 -2.69
C ARG A 122 13.48 6.49 -3.94
N ALA A 123 13.94 7.71 -3.79
CA ALA A 123 14.29 8.59 -4.90
C ALA A 123 15.41 7.97 -5.75
N TRP A 124 16.47 7.48 -5.10
CA TRP A 124 17.59 6.83 -5.77
C TRP A 124 17.15 5.58 -6.54
N LEU A 125 16.41 4.66 -5.87
CA LEU A 125 15.97 3.42 -6.51
C LEU A 125 15.01 3.68 -7.67
N SER A 126 14.11 4.66 -7.52
CA SER A 126 13.20 5.07 -8.59
C SER A 126 13.96 5.58 -9.81
N HIS A 127 15.00 6.39 -9.60
CA HIS A 127 15.88 6.88 -10.66
C HIS A 127 16.60 5.73 -11.38
N GLU A 128 17.24 4.83 -10.63
CA GLU A 128 17.97 3.69 -11.20
C GLU A 128 17.07 2.79 -12.06
N LEU A 129 15.88 2.44 -11.54
CA LEU A 129 14.94 1.60 -12.28
C LEU A 129 14.40 2.31 -13.53
N SER A 130 14.13 3.61 -13.45
CA SER A 130 13.70 4.41 -14.60
C SER A 130 14.79 4.51 -15.64
N SER A 131 16.07 4.62 -15.25
CA SER A 131 17.22 4.65 -16.16
C SER A 131 17.41 3.33 -16.93
N LEU A 132 16.86 2.22 -16.40
CA LEU A 132 16.79 0.93 -17.10
C LEU A 132 15.59 0.84 -18.08
N GLY A 133 14.82 1.90 -18.27
CA GLY A 133 13.64 1.94 -19.14
C GLY A 133 12.36 1.39 -18.49
N LEU A 134 12.36 1.14 -17.16
CA LEU A 134 11.19 0.67 -16.44
C LEU A 134 10.26 1.84 -16.07
N SER A 135 8.95 1.63 -16.17
CA SER A 135 7.96 2.59 -15.65
C SER A 135 7.79 2.39 -14.15
N VAL A 136 8.16 3.40 -13.37
CA VAL A 136 8.06 3.39 -11.90
C VAL A 136 6.97 4.34 -11.45
N VAL A 137 5.99 3.84 -10.69
CA VAL A 137 4.93 4.67 -10.13
C VAL A 137 5.47 5.45 -8.93
N PRO A 138 5.26 6.79 -8.86
CA PRO A 138 5.61 7.57 -7.68
C PRO A 138 4.95 6.98 -6.42
N SER A 139 5.70 6.92 -5.31
CA SER A 139 5.25 6.28 -4.08
C SER A 139 5.65 7.10 -2.85
N ASP A 140 4.79 7.09 -1.84
CA ASP A 140 5.04 7.65 -0.51
C ASP A 140 5.34 6.55 0.52
N ALA A 141 5.23 5.28 0.12
CA ALA A 141 5.46 4.11 0.97
C ALA A 141 6.92 3.64 0.92
N ASN A 142 7.21 2.54 1.63
CA ASN A 142 8.51 1.86 1.64
C ASN A 142 8.67 0.83 0.51
N PHE A 143 7.95 0.99 -0.59
CA PHE A 143 8.02 0.16 -1.80
C PHE A 143 7.71 0.98 -3.05
N LEU A 144 8.10 0.48 -4.19
CA LEU A 144 7.76 1.00 -5.51
C LEU A 144 6.93 -0.02 -6.28
N LEU A 145 5.96 0.45 -7.06
CA LEU A 145 5.27 -0.34 -8.07
C LEU A 145 5.95 -0.08 -9.41
N VAL A 146 6.39 -1.16 -10.05
CA VAL A 146 7.21 -1.13 -11.26
C VAL A 146 6.52 -1.92 -12.35
N ARG A 147 6.40 -1.35 -13.55
CA ARG A 147 5.97 -2.06 -14.75
C ARG A 147 7.19 -2.64 -15.47
N THR A 148 7.12 -3.92 -15.79
CA THR A 148 8.15 -4.65 -16.52
C THR A 148 7.72 -4.89 -17.96
N PRO A 149 8.66 -5.02 -18.92
CA PRO A 149 8.33 -5.26 -20.33
C PRO A 149 7.81 -6.69 -20.57
N ALA A 150 8.20 -7.68 -19.73
CA ALA A 150 7.81 -9.06 -19.85
C ALA A 150 7.24 -9.63 -18.54
N LYS A 151 6.36 -10.63 -18.67
CA LYS A 151 5.65 -11.27 -17.56
C LYS A 151 6.56 -12.12 -16.67
N ASP A 152 7.67 -12.59 -17.19
CA ASP A 152 8.62 -13.50 -16.55
C ASP A 152 9.80 -12.79 -15.86
N ILE A 153 9.84 -11.47 -15.87
CA ILE A 153 10.86 -10.71 -15.14
C ILE A 153 10.92 -11.09 -13.64
N PRO A 154 9.81 -11.27 -12.91
CA PRO A 154 9.87 -11.73 -11.52
C PRO A 154 10.57 -13.10 -11.36
N GLU A 155 10.35 -14.04 -12.27
CA GLU A 155 11.01 -15.34 -12.26
C GLU A 155 12.50 -15.23 -12.55
N ARG A 156 12.89 -14.35 -13.51
CA ARG A 156 14.32 -14.08 -13.83
C ARG A 156 15.03 -13.44 -12.64
N LEU A 157 14.36 -12.55 -11.89
CA LEU A 157 14.89 -11.97 -10.65
C LEU A 157 15.03 -13.02 -9.56
N TYR A 158 14.04 -13.90 -9.41
CA TYR A 158 14.08 -15.00 -8.45
C TYR A 158 15.27 -15.93 -8.67
N LYS A 159 15.57 -16.29 -9.93
CA LYS A 159 16.75 -17.09 -10.30
C LYS A 159 18.08 -16.41 -9.90
N GLN A 160 18.10 -15.09 -9.72
CA GLN A 160 19.25 -14.30 -9.25
C GLN A 160 19.24 -14.11 -7.72
N GLY A 161 18.34 -14.77 -7.00
CA GLY A 161 18.17 -14.63 -5.55
C GLY A 161 17.55 -13.31 -5.12
N VAL A 162 16.72 -12.70 -5.99
CA VAL A 162 15.97 -11.48 -5.71
C VAL A 162 14.47 -11.77 -5.79
N LEU A 163 13.79 -11.70 -4.65
CA LEU A 163 12.34 -11.90 -4.57
C LEU A 163 11.62 -10.55 -4.65
N VAL A 164 10.70 -10.44 -5.61
CA VAL A 164 9.78 -9.30 -5.74
C VAL A 164 8.34 -9.80 -5.59
N ARG A 165 7.41 -8.89 -5.23
CA ARG A 165 6.00 -9.25 -5.13
C ARG A 165 5.32 -9.04 -6.48
N THR A 166 4.77 -10.10 -7.08
CA THR A 166 3.88 -10.02 -8.25
C THR A 166 2.55 -9.36 -7.88
N CYS A 167 1.89 -8.76 -8.87
CA CYS A 167 0.66 -8.00 -8.67
C CYS A 167 -0.56 -8.62 -9.36
N ASP A 168 -0.47 -9.85 -9.80
CA ASP A 168 -1.51 -10.63 -10.46
C ASP A 168 -2.75 -10.89 -9.58
N SER A 169 -2.62 -10.77 -8.25
CA SER A 169 -3.76 -10.82 -7.33
C SER A 169 -4.63 -9.54 -7.32
N PHE A 170 -4.19 -8.47 -7.97
CA PHE A 170 -4.95 -7.22 -8.09
C PHE A 170 -5.66 -7.19 -9.45
N SER A 171 -6.99 -7.06 -9.47
CA SER A 171 -7.81 -7.12 -10.69
C SER A 171 -7.46 -6.07 -11.74
N VAL A 172 -6.91 -4.93 -11.32
CA VAL A 172 -6.50 -3.80 -12.19
C VAL A 172 -5.03 -3.85 -12.62
N LEU A 173 -4.26 -4.80 -12.10
CA LEU A 173 -2.86 -4.99 -12.44
C LEU A 173 -2.65 -6.34 -13.11
N SER A 174 -1.74 -6.40 -14.07
CA SER A 174 -1.37 -7.62 -14.77
C SER A 174 -0.04 -8.17 -14.27
N ARG A 175 0.40 -9.30 -14.81
CA ARG A 175 1.74 -9.91 -14.55
C ARG A 175 2.93 -9.05 -14.98
N PHE A 176 2.68 -7.97 -15.71
CA PHE A 176 3.70 -6.96 -16.05
C PHE A 176 4.03 -6.03 -14.88
N TRP A 177 3.34 -6.15 -13.76
CA TRP A 177 3.57 -5.30 -12.60
C TRP A 177 4.13 -6.10 -11.43
N CYS A 178 5.14 -5.54 -10.81
CA CYS A 178 5.67 -6.07 -9.55
C CYS A 178 5.93 -4.93 -8.55
N ARG A 179 5.88 -5.29 -7.26
CA ARG A 179 6.28 -4.38 -6.18
C ARG A 179 7.66 -4.76 -5.69
N VAL A 180 8.50 -3.75 -5.51
CA VAL A 180 9.84 -3.86 -4.96
C VAL A 180 9.94 -3.07 -3.65
N ALA A 181 10.55 -3.65 -2.62
CA ALA A 181 10.78 -2.95 -1.37
C ALA A 181 11.91 -1.93 -1.53
N VAL A 182 11.75 -0.76 -0.94
CA VAL A 182 12.85 0.20 -0.73
C VAL A 182 13.61 -0.23 0.52
N ARG A 183 14.92 -0.50 0.37
CA ARG A 183 15.78 -1.03 1.42
C ARG A 183 17.04 -0.18 1.56
N THR A 184 18.12 -0.76 2.12
CA THR A 184 19.41 -0.11 2.17
C THR A 184 20.00 0.11 0.78
N ARG A 185 20.89 1.10 0.60
CA ARG A 185 21.57 1.39 -0.68
C ARG A 185 22.21 0.14 -1.29
N LYS A 186 22.87 -0.69 -0.47
CA LYS A 186 23.50 -1.93 -0.92
C LYS A 186 22.48 -2.92 -1.52
N GLU A 187 21.34 -3.09 -0.87
CA GLU A 187 20.27 -3.99 -1.33
C GLU A 187 19.57 -3.43 -2.54
N ASN A 188 19.30 -2.12 -2.56
CA ASN A 188 18.71 -1.42 -3.69
C ASN A 188 19.60 -1.50 -4.94
N ALA A 189 20.92 -1.34 -4.79
CA ALA A 189 21.88 -1.50 -5.87
C ALA A 189 21.90 -2.93 -6.41
N ARG A 190 21.84 -3.93 -5.53
CA ARG A 190 21.72 -5.35 -5.93
C ARG A 190 20.43 -5.60 -6.73
N LEU A 191 19.31 -5.01 -6.31
CA LEU A 191 18.04 -5.10 -7.02
C LEU A 191 18.14 -4.48 -8.42
N ALA A 192 18.67 -3.26 -8.54
CA ALA A 192 18.85 -2.58 -9.82
C ALA A 192 19.75 -3.38 -10.78
N MET A 193 20.86 -3.93 -10.28
CA MET A 193 21.73 -4.82 -11.08
C MET A 193 21.00 -6.09 -11.53
N ALA A 194 20.15 -6.68 -10.69
CA ALA A 194 19.38 -7.88 -11.05
C ALA A 194 18.36 -7.56 -12.15
N PHE A 195 17.68 -6.41 -12.08
CA PHE A 195 16.81 -5.94 -13.16
C PHE A 195 17.60 -5.72 -14.46
N SER A 196 18.75 -5.05 -14.41
CA SER A 196 19.60 -4.84 -15.60
C SER A 196 19.96 -6.14 -16.30
N ARG A 197 20.29 -7.19 -15.52
CA ARG A 197 20.60 -8.53 -16.09
C ARG A 197 19.34 -9.22 -16.64
N ALA A 198 18.22 -9.14 -15.91
CA ALA A 198 16.95 -9.75 -16.33
C ALA A 198 16.43 -9.16 -17.65
N LEU A 199 16.60 -7.84 -17.84
CA LEU A 199 16.20 -7.13 -19.06
C LEU A 199 17.09 -7.48 -20.27
N ARG A 200 18.42 -7.64 -20.08
CA ARG A 200 19.34 -8.02 -21.16
C ARG A 200 19.08 -9.43 -21.71
N ALA A 201 18.58 -10.34 -20.88
CA ALA A 201 18.25 -11.69 -21.30
C ALA A 201 17.05 -11.76 -22.29
N GLU A 202 16.29 -10.67 -22.46
CA GLU A 202 15.24 -10.52 -23.49
C GLU A 202 15.80 -10.38 -24.90
N GLY A 203 16.97 -9.78 -25.08
CA GLY A 203 17.59 -9.61 -26.39
C GLY A 203 18.05 -10.92 -27.05
N ALA A 204 17.99 -12.05 -26.30
CA ALA A 204 18.39 -13.38 -26.77
C ALA A 204 17.21 -14.31 -27.09
N SER A 205 15.98 -13.97 -26.74
CA SER A 205 14.77 -14.73 -27.03
C SER A 205 13.67 -13.77 -27.51
N GLY A 206 13.66 -13.51 -28.83
CA GLY A 206 12.62 -12.71 -29.44
C GLY A 206 11.30 -13.42 -29.44
N GLU A 207 10.28 -12.74 -29.00
CA GLU A 207 8.88 -12.68 -29.43
C GLU A 207 8.03 -12.19 -28.27
N GLY A 208 7.84 -10.86 -28.21
CA GLY A 208 6.85 -10.24 -27.34
C GLY A 208 5.48 -10.33 -28.02
N GLU A 209 4.55 -11.09 -27.46
CA GLU A 209 3.14 -10.96 -27.83
C GLU A 209 2.63 -9.55 -27.48
N PRO A 210 1.95 -8.86 -28.40
CA PRO A 210 1.35 -7.54 -28.10
C PRO A 210 0.19 -7.73 -27.11
N ASP A 211 0.20 -6.91 -26.04
CA ASP A 211 -0.89 -6.82 -25.07
C ASP A 211 -2.13 -6.21 -25.75
N GLU A 212 -3.12 -7.03 -26.11
CA GLU A 212 -4.38 -6.59 -26.73
C GLU A 212 -5.33 -5.85 -25.79
N ARG A 213 -4.94 -5.54 -24.56
CA ARG A 213 -5.73 -4.72 -23.66
C ARG A 213 -5.14 -3.33 -23.50
N GLY A 214 -5.74 -2.41 -24.26
CA GLY A 214 -5.42 -1.00 -24.46
C GLY A 214 -4.82 -0.27 -23.26
N GLY A 215 -3.79 0.49 -23.56
CA GLY A 215 -3.08 1.37 -22.66
C GLY A 215 -3.99 2.43 -22.03
N ALA A 216 -4.60 2.10 -20.90
CA ALA A 216 -5.08 3.12 -19.98
C ALA A 216 -3.87 3.67 -19.24
N SER A 217 -3.53 4.93 -19.45
CA SER A 217 -2.52 5.62 -18.65
C SER A 217 -3.00 5.66 -17.21
N CYS A 218 -2.09 5.67 -16.26
CA CYS A 218 -2.41 5.72 -14.84
C CYS A 218 -3.20 6.99 -14.43
N SER A 219 -3.28 8.00 -15.33
CA SER A 219 -4.12 9.19 -15.22
C SER A 219 -5.60 8.90 -15.50
N ASP A 220 -5.92 7.95 -16.39
CA ASP A 220 -7.30 7.70 -16.82
C ASP A 220 -8.09 6.83 -15.81
N ALA A 221 -7.40 6.04 -15.00
CA ALA A 221 -8.03 5.25 -13.95
C ALA A 221 -8.60 6.08 -12.77
N MET A 222 -8.27 7.38 -12.70
CA MET A 222 -8.72 8.28 -11.64
C MET A 222 -9.87 9.21 -12.06
N ALA A 223 -10.22 9.29 -13.37
CA ALA A 223 -11.24 10.21 -13.89
C ALA A 223 -12.65 9.59 -14.01
N GLY A 224 -12.82 8.30 -13.79
CA GLY A 224 -14.06 7.56 -14.05
C GLY A 224 -15.05 7.42 -12.90
N ALA A 225 -14.96 8.24 -11.84
CA ALA A 225 -15.91 8.18 -10.72
C ALA A 225 -16.97 9.26 -10.75
N ASP A 226 -17.52 9.57 -11.94
CA ASP A 226 -18.71 10.43 -12.04
C ASP A 226 -19.93 9.56 -12.34
N GLY A 227 -20.77 9.44 -11.31
CA GLY A 227 -21.90 8.53 -11.29
C GLY A 227 -23.01 8.89 -12.27
N ARG A 228 -23.53 7.89 -12.92
CA ARG A 228 -24.97 7.65 -13.16
C ARG A 228 -25.14 6.31 -13.90
N GLY A 229 -25.33 5.22 -13.16
CA GLY A 229 -25.91 4.00 -13.69
C GLY A 229 -27.38 3.89 -13.22
N PRO A 230 -28.34 3.42 -14.06
CA PRO A 230 -29.74 3.40 -13.73
C PRO A 230 -30.06 2.36 -12.65
N ALA A 231 -30.91 2.77 -11.70
CA ALA A 231 -31.53 1.91 -10.70
C ALA A 231 -32.25 0.74 -11.38
N LYS A 232 -31.90 -0.48 -11.06
CA LYS A 232 -32.73 -1.66 -11.33
C LYS A 232 -33.70 -1.81 -10.16
N GLU A 233 -34.99 -1.66 -10.44
CA GLU A 233 -36.10 -2.06 -9.58
C GLU A 233 -35.96 -3.54 -9.21
N VAL A 234 -35.93 -3.82 -7.91
CA VAL A 234 -36.04 -5.18 -7.37
C VAL A 234 -37.53 -5.40 -7.09
N ASP A 235 -38.16 -6.25 -7.90
CA ASP A 235 -39.50 -6.74 -7.72
C ASP A 235 -39.61 -7.59 -6.45
N THR A 236 -40.38 -7.11 -5.48
CA THR A 236 -40.70 -7.83 -4.25
C THR A 236 -42.03 -8.56 -4.45
N ARG A 237 -41.99 -9.79 -4.93
CA ARG A 237 -43.08 -10.77 -4.77
C ARG A 237 -42.52 -12.19 -4.63
N GLY A 238 -42.74 -12.78 -3.49
CA GLY A 238 -42.50 -14.20 -3.23
C GLY A 238 -42.13 -14.45 -1.79
#